data_659752b4c64490203db6025bcb295896
#
_entry.id   659752b4c64490203db6025bcb295896
#
_cell.length_a   1.000
_cell.length_b   1.000
_cell.length_c   1.000
_cell.angle_alpha   90.00
_cell.angle_beta   90.00
_cell.angle_gamma   90.00
#
_symmetry.space_group_name_H-M   'P 1'
#
loop_
_entity.id
_entity.type
_entity.pdbx_description
1 polymer ?
#
loop_
_entity_poly.entity_id
_entity_poly.type
_entity_poly.pdbx_seq_one_letter_code
_entity_poly.pdbx_strand_id
1 'polypeptide(L)'
;MFIFTHGRNSLLTLLVVIAAQLGPVGQPLAQTQPVSILVVRHAEMDSSQPTVPLSAAGRQRAEVLAQTLRSVKFTHIFASHTTRARQMVEAIASAQRLTVIQLPLPGSTLDGQPVTDQTDRRAAIEPISTALLKLPPGSVGLASLNSENIFAIMNRLGVPVAPPGQSCAPGSMCVPCTNNSCYPRNEFDQIWHMVRESGRAEPLAFVELRFGAGWRPSDR
;
A
#
# COMPACT_ATOMS: atom_id res chain seq x y z
N MET A 1 103.47 -10.84 12.76
CA MET A 1 102.82 -9.51 12.57
C MET A 1 101.49 -9.78 11.88
N PHE A 2 100.41 -10.01 12.68
CA PHE A 2 99.11 -10.38 12.17
C PHE A 2 98.15 -9.19 12.32
N ILE A 3 97.61 -8.75 11.22
CA ILE A 3 96.60 -7.66 11.16
C ILE A 3 95.23 -8.28 11.10
N PHE A 4 94.45 -8.11 12.13
CA PHE A 4 93.03 -8.49 12.14
C PHE A 4 92.18 -7.37 11.49
N THR A 5 91.51 -7.73 10.39
CA THR A 5 90.50 -6.86 9.81
C THR A 5 89.09 -7.26 10.35
N HIS A 6 88.42 -6.31 10.98
CA HIS A 6 87.05 -6.49 11.49
C HIS A 6 86.07 -6.46 10.34
N GLY A 7 85.39 -7.58 10.13
CA GLY A 7 84.20 -7.64 9.26
C GLY A 7 82.98 -7.03 9.98
N ARG A 8 82.47 -5.94 9.39
CA ARG A 8 81.21 -5.35 9.83
C ARG A 8 80.06 -6.16 9.25
N ASN A 9 79.33 -6.90 10.11
CA ASN A 9 78.07 -7.54 9.78
C ASN A 9 77.00 -6.49 9.54
N SER A 10 76.62 -6.28 8.30
CA SER A 10 75.41 -5.54 7.94
C SER A 10 74.21 -6.45 8.09
N LEU A 11 73.48 -6.30 9.15
CA LEU A 11 72.13 -6.86 9.27
C LEU A 11 71.21 -6.10 8.29
N LEU A 12 70.90 -6.71 7.16
CA LEU A 12 69.84 -6.26 6.30
C LEU A 12 68.51 -6.65 6.98
N THR A 13 67.84 -5.69 7.60
CA THR A 13 66.50 -5.86 8.11
C THR A 13 65.54 -5.83 6.93
N LEU A 14 65.04 -7.01 6.56
CA LEU A 14 64.03 -7.18 5.53
C LEU A 14 62.66 -6.73 6.10
N LEU A 15 62.27 -5.48 5.83
CA LEU A 15 60.94 -4.98 6.12
C LEU A 15 59.96 -5.58 5.13
N VAL A 16 59.27 -6.64 5.51
CA VAL A 16 58.16 -7.20 4.76
C VAL A 16 56.97 -6.26 4.98
N VAL A 17 56.74 -5.38 4.01
CA VAL A 17 55.49 -4.59 3.95
C VAL A 17 54.37 -5.51 3.46
N ILE A 18 53.61 -6.05 4.40
CA ILE A 18 52.33 -6.69 4.10
C ILE A 18 51.35 -5.58 3.72
N ALA A 19 51.27 -5.24 2.45
CA ALA A 19 50.18 -4.44 1.91
C ALA A 19 48.90 -5.27 2.04
N ALA A 20 48.16 -5.05 3.13
CA ALA A 20 46.80 -5.58 3.28
C ALA A 20 45.99 -4.99 2.11
N GLN A 21 45.73 -5.80 1.11
CA GLN A 21 44.76 -5.50 0.06
C GLN A 21 43.37 -5.49 0.71
N LEU A 22 42.98 -4.36 1.31
CA LEU A 22 41.59 -4.05 1.60
C LEU A 22 40.90 -3.93 0.23
N GLY A 23 40.45 -5.07 -0.27
CA GLY A 23 39.51 -5.09 -1.41
C GLY A 23 38.35 -4.13 -1.11
N PRO A 24 37.70 -3.55 -2.14
CA PRO A 24 36.60 -2.65 -1.91
C PRO A 24 35.58 -3.39 -1.03
N VAL A 25 35.38 -2.89 0.21
CA VAL A 25 34.30 -3.32 1.08
C VAL A 25 33.06 -3.15 0.23
N GLY A 26 32.43 -4.28 -0.18
CA GLY A 26 31.25 -4.26 -1.01
C GLY A 26 30.27 -3.27 -0.39
N GLN A 27 29.92 -2.23 -1.14
CA GLN A 27 28.89 -1.28 -0.69
C GLN A 27 27.69 -2.12 -0.30
N PRO A 28 27.13 -1.96 0.90
CA PRO A 28 25.89 -2.64 1.26
C PRO A 28 24.90 -2.28 0.16
N LEU A 29 24.41 -3.28 -0.57
CA LEU A 29 23.30 -3.11 -1.49
C LEU A 29 22.23 -2.40 -0.68
N ALA A 30 21.92 -1.16 -1.04
CA ALA A 30 20.86 -0.41 -0.38
C ALA A 30 19.60 -1.26 -0.51
N GLN A 31 19.27 -2.00 0.56
CA GLN A 31 18.01 -2.76 0.62
C GLN A 31 16.90 -1.73 0.51
N THR A 32 16.27 -1.68 -0.64
CA THR A 32 15.07 -0.86 -0.84
C THR A 32 14.02 -1.39 0.12
N GLN A 33 13.69 -0.62 1.16
CA GLN A 33 12.66 -1.01 2.09
C GLN A 33 11.34 -1.18 1.33
N PRO A 34 10.62 -2.31 1.52
CA PRO A 34 9.38 -2.53 0.80
C PRO A 34 8.31 -1.51 1.22
N VAL A 35 7.39 -1.25 0.31
CA VAL A 35 6.19 -0.44 0.56
C VAL A 35 5.06 -1.38 0.93
N SER A 36 4.37 -1.09 2.03
CA SER A 36 3.17 -1.80 2.48
C SER A 36 1.93 -0.98 2.09
N ILE A 37 0.96 -1.58 1.43
CA ILE A 37 -0.27 -0.92 1.01
C ILE A 37 -1.46 -1.74 1.50
N LEU A 38 -2.34 -1.09 2.26
CA LEU A 38 -3.62 -1.63 2.68
C LEU A 38 -4.73 -0.94 1.88
N VAL A 39 -5.63 -1.72 1.32
CA VAL A 39 -6.81 -1.23 0.59
C VAL A 39 -8.06 -1.73 1.29
N VAL A 40 -9.03 -0.85 1.46
CA VAL A 40 -10.35 -1.16 2.02
C VAL A 40 -11.45 -0.59 1.14
N ARG A 41 -12.63 -1.20 1.15
CA ARG A 41 -13.85 -0.59 0.63
C ARG A 41 -14.44 0.34 1.67
N HIS A 42 -15.13 1.43 1.22
CA HIS A 42 -16.00 2.17 2.14
C HIS A 42 -17.08 1.24 2.72
N ALA A 43 -17.56 1.56 3.92
CA ALA A 43 -18.61 0.80 4.60
C ALA A 43 -20.02 1.17 4.11
N GLU A 44 -21.04 0.72 4.84
CA GLU A 44 -22.46 0.97 4.56
C GLU A 44 -22.75 2.46 4.42
N MET A 45 -23.53 2.82 3.42
CA MET A 45 -23.79 4.22 3.05
C MET A 45 -25.26 4.60 3.31
N ASP A 46 -25.49 5.89 3.53
CA ASP A 46 -26.82 6.51 3.57
C ASP A 46 -27.12 7.14 2.20
N SER A 47 -27.86 6.42 1.37
CA SER A 47 -28.23 6.85 0.02
C SER A 47 -29.34 7.90 -0.01
N SER A 48 -29.94 8.24 1.15
CA SER A 48 -30.94 9.30 1.24
C SER A 48 -30.36 10.72 1.13
N GLN A 49 -29.02 10.86 1.28
CA GLN A 49 -28.30 12.12 1.25
C GLN A 49 -27.67 12.39 -0.13
N PRO A 50 -27.62 13.63 -0.61
CA PRO A 50 -26.99 13.97 -1.89
C PRO A 50 -25.49 13.63 -1.96
N THR A 51 -24.79 13.75 -0.83
CA THR A 51 -23.35 13.42 -0.71
C THR A 51 -23.10 11.96 -0.33
N VAL A 52 -24.15 11.14 -0.17
CA VAL A 52 -24.09 9.72 0.14
C VAL A 52 -22.99 9.37 1.18
N PRO A 53 -23.11 9.86 2.43
CA PRO A 53 -22.13 9.60 3.48
C PRO A 53 -22.24 8.17 4.01
N LEU A 54 -21.38 7.78 4.95
CA LEU A 54 -21.55 6.55 5.71
C LEU A 54 -22.86 6.62 6.55
N SER A 55 -23.58 5.52 6.57
CA SER A 55 -24.71 5.30 7.49
C SER A 55 -24.22 5.18 8.94
N ALA A 56 -25.15 5.09 9.91
CA ALA A 56 -24.77 4.81 11.30
C ALA A 56 -23.98 3.50 11.43
N ALA A 57 -24.41 2.42 10.75
CA ALA A 57 -23.69 1.16 10.71
C ALA A 57 -22.31 1.30 10.04
N GLY A 58 -22.23 2.05 8.94
CA GLY A 58 -20.97 2.33 8.26
C GLY A 58 -19.97 3.09 9.12
N ARG A 59 -20.41 4.07 9.89
CA ARG A 59 -19.55 4.79 10.84
C ARG A 59 -19.04 3.86 11.95
N GLN A 60 -19.89 3.02 12.50
CA GLN A 60 -19.47 2.02 13.49
C GLN A 60 -18.42 1.06 12.89
N ARG A 61 -18.58 0.63 11.65
CA ARG A 61 -17.60 -0.21 10.96
C ARG A 61 -16.27 0.53 10.74
N ALA A 62 -16.29 1.81 10.42
CA ALA A 62 -15.08 2.62 10.31
C ALA A 62 -14.33 2.73 11.65
N GLU A 63 -15.04 2.80 12.78
CA GLU A 63 -14.43 2.76 14.11
C GLU A 63 -13.80 1.40 14.40
N VAL A 64 -14.47 0.29 14.04
CA VAL A 64 -13.92 -1.07 14.18
C VAL A 64 -12.66 -1.22 13.33
N LEU A 65 -12.64 -0.70 12.10
CA LEU A 65 -11.43 -0.66 11.27
C LEU A 65 -10.30 0.11 11.96
N ALA A 66 -10.60 1.28 12.52
CA ALA A 66 -9.61 2.09 13.23
C ALA A 66 -9.02 1.36 14.45
N GLN A 67 -9.85 0.65 15.20
CA GLN A 67 -9.38 -0.19 16.32
C GLN A 67 -8.52 -1.37 15.84
N THR A 68 -8.92 -2.02 14.76
CA THR A 68 -8.18 -3.15 14.15
C THR A 68 -6.79 -2.70 13.72
N LEU A 69 -6.68 -1.53 13.10
CA LEU A 69 -5.43 -1.01 12.55
C LEU A 69 -4.67 -0.06 13.48
N ARG A 70 -5.07 0.08 14.76
CA ARG A 70 -4.49 1.05 15.70
C ARG A 70 -2.97 0.94 15.90
N SER A 71 -2.42 -0.26 15.73
CA SER A 71 -0.97 -0.52 15.86
C SER A 71 -0.19 -0.30 14.57
N VAL A 72 -0.87 -0.15 13.43
CA VAL A 72 -0.23 0.10 12.14
C VAL A 72 0.11 1.59 12.07
N LYS A 73 1.38 1.90 11.79
CA LYS A 73 1.84 3.29 11.61
C LYS A 73 1.79 3.65 10.14
N PHE A 74 0.73 4.33 9.74
CA PHE A 74 0.58 4.81 8.37
C PHE A 74 1.47 6.03 8.12
N THR A 75 1.95 6.16 6.89
CA THR A 75 2.66 7.34 6.39
C THR A 75 1.78 8.15 5.44
N HIS A 76 0.85 7.48 4.74
CA HIS A 76 -0.04 8.10 3.76
C HIS A 76 -1.43 7.46 3.85
N ILE A 77 -2.47 8.30 3.76
CA ILE A 77 -3.86 7.83 3.71
C ILE A 77 -4.55 8.46 2.51
N PHE A 78 -5.10 7.61 1.65
CA PHE A 78 -5.81 8.00 0.45
C PHE A 78 -7.28 7.60 0.53
N ALA A 79 -8.11 8.36 -0.18
CA ALA A 79 -9.50 7.97 -0.42
C ALA A 79 -9.90 8.35 -1.85
N SER A 80 -10.85 7.63 -2.43
CA SER A 80 -11.54 8.15 -3.60
C SER A 80 -12.29 9.44 -3.25
N HIS A 81 -12.69 10.20 -4.25
CA HIS A 81 -13.31 11.53 -4.08
C HIS A 81 -14.63 11.52 -3.31
N THR A 82 -15.23 10.36 -3.04
CA THR A 82 -16.54 10.29 -2.38
C THR A 82 -16.45 10.52 -0.87
N THR A 83 -17.47 11.17 -0.31
CA THR A 83 -17.58 11.46 1.13
C THR A 83 -17.46 10.19 1.97
N ARG A 84 -18.14 9.11 1.60
CA ARG A 84 -18.09 7.82 2.32
C ARG A 84 -16.71 7.17 2.32
N ALA A 85 -15.95 7.29 1.22
CA ALA A 85 -14.60 6.75 1.16
C ALA A 85 -13.65 7.52 2.11
N ARG A 86 -13.76 8.85 2.16
CA ARG A 86 -13.02 9.67 3.13
C ARG A 86 -13.38 9.31 4.56
N GLN A 87 -14.67 9.24 4.87
CA GLN A 87 -15.17 8.95 6.23
C GLN A 87 -14.70 7.58 6.74
N MET A 88 -14.51 6.60 5.88
CA MET A 88 -14.06 5.26 6.26
C MET A 88 -12.69 5.25 6.94
N VAL A 89 -11.81 6.18 6.60
CA VAL A 89 -10.42 6.23 7.09
C VAL A 89 -10.12 7.47 7.93
N GLU A 90 -11.10 8.34 8.13
CA GLU A 90 -10.93 9.63 8.81
C GLU A 90 -10.53 9.47 10.28
N ALA A 91 -11.08 8.48 10.99
CA ALA A 91 -10.73 8.20 12.38
C ALA A 91 -9.25 7.77 12.52
N ILE A 92 -8.76 6.94 11.59
CA ILE A 92 -7.35 6.52 11.54
C ILE A 92 -6.45 7.72 11.25
N ALA A 93 -6.82 8.54 10.26
CA ALA A 93 -6.07 9.73 9.89
C ALA A 93 -5.95 10.69 11.08
N SER A 94 -7.07 11.00 11.74
CA SER A 94 -7.12 11.90 12.90
C SER A 94 -6.27 11.38 14.06
N ALA A 95 -6.36 10.08 14.39
CA ALA A 95 -5.58 9.48 15.48
C ALA A 95 -4.07 9.53 15.22
N GLN A 96 -3.63 9.54 13.96
CA GLN A 96 -2.23 9.58 13.57
C GLN A 96 -1.77 10.97 13.09
N ARG A 97 -2.64 11.97 13.13
CA ARG A 97 -2.37 13.36 12.65
C ARG A 97 -1.97 13.41 11.18
N LEU A 98 -2.59 12.54 10.38
CA LEU A 98 -2.41 12.49 8.93
C LEU A 98 -3.60 13.14 8.23
N THR A 99 -3.37 13.65 7.03
CA THR A 99 -4.42 14.14 6.14
C THR A 99 -4.89 13.03 5.22
N VAL A 100 -6.20 12.91 5.02
CA VAL A 100 -6.77 12.04 3.99
C VAL A 100 -6.64 12.74 2.63
N ILE A 101 -5.87 12.16 1.73
CA ILE A 101 -5.67 12.65 0.36
C ILE A 101 -6.76 12.05 -0.52
N GLN A 102 -7.75 12.87 -0.89
CA GLN A 102 -8.82 12.44 -1.81
C GLN A 102 -8.38 12.61 -3.28
N LEU A 103 -8.61 11.60 -4.09
CA LEU A 103 -8.23 11.59 -5.50
C LEU A 103 -9.37 11.01 -6.38
N PRO A 104 -9.78 11.73 -7.47
CA PRO A 104 -9.40 13.12 -7.74
C PRO A 104 -9.87 14.06 -6.62
N LEU A 105 -9.25 15.23 -6.51
CA LEU A 105 -9.55 16.18 -5.43
C LEU A 105 -10.99 16.71 -5.56
N PRO A 106 -11.86 16.58 -4.55
CA PRO A 106 -13.19 17.20 -4.57
C PRO A 106 -13.13 18.71 -4.81
N GLY A 107 -14.00 19.20 -5.67
CA GLY A 107 -14.02 20.59 -6.08
C GLY A 107 -13.01 21.00 -7.16
N SER A 108 -12.06 20.11 -7.53
CA SER A 108 -11.24 20.33 -8.72
C SER A 108 -12.05 20.08 -10.00
N THR A 109 -11.47 20.42 -11.15
CA THR A 109 -12.10 20.21 -12.45
C THR A 109 -11.52 18.94 -13.12
N LEU A 110 -12.41 18.07 -13.59
CA LEU A 110 -12.09 16.89 -14.39
C LEU A 110 -12.94 16.94 -15.67
N ASP A 111 -12.32 16.91 -16.84
CA ASP A 111 -12.98 17.00 -18.14
C ASP A 111 -13.99 18.17 -18.24
N GLY A 112 -13.61 19.32 -17.67
CA GLY A 112 -14.44 20.53 -17.65
C GLY A 112 -15.59 20.53 -16.64
N GLN A 113 -15.74 19.47 -15.84
CA GLN A 113 -16.77 19.36 -14.82
C GLN A 113 -16.16 19.32 -13.40
N PRO A 114 -16.84 19.92 -12.40
CA PRO A 114 -16.35 19.87 -11.01
C PRO A 114 -16.43 18.44 -10.46
N VAL A 115 -15.38 18.02 -9.76
CA VAL A 115 -15.35 16.74 -9.04
C VAL A 115 -16.25 16.85 -7.81
N THR A 116 -17.28 16.00 -7.77
CA THR A 116 -18.26 15.88 -6.70
C THR A 116 -18.46 14.45 -6.28
N ASP A 117 -19.28 14.20 -5.25
CA ASP A 117 -19.70 12.82 -4.87
C ASP A 117 -20.42 12.07 -6.01
N GLN A 118 -20.92 12.74 -7.01
CA GLN A 118 -21.61 12.16 -8.16
C GLN A 118 -20.67 11.85 -9.35
N THR A 119 -19.44 12.34 -9.30
CA THR A 119 -18.43 12.02 -10.34
C THR A 119 -18.23 10.51 -10.44
N ASP A 120 -18.04 10.00 -11.65
CA ASP A 120 -17.82 8.56 -11.88
C ASP A 120 -16.68 8.04 -10.99
N ARG A 121 -16.95 6.98 -10.22
CA ARG A 121 -15.97 6.39 -9.28
C ARG A 121 -14.71 5.91 -10.00
N ARG A 122 -14.82 5.53 -11.27
CA ARG A 122 -13.68 5.12 -12.11
C ARG A 122 -12.66 6.24 -12.33
N ALA A 123 -13.07 7.50 -12.19
CA ALA A 123 -12.16 8.65 -12.25
C ALA A 123 -11.04 8.60 -11.18
N ALA A 124 -11.24 7.84 -10.10
CA ALA A 124 -10.23 7.64 -9.06
C ALA A 124 -9.16 6.60 -9.42
N ILE A 125 -9.35 5.79 -10.46
CA ILE A 125 -8.45 4.65 -10.76
C ILE A 125 -7.04 5.15 -11.04
N GLU A 126 -6.88 6.03 -12.02
CA GLU A 126 -5.56 6.52 -12.42
C GLU A 126 -4.85 7.31 -11.32
N PRO A 127 -5.47 8.34 -10.71
CA PRO A 127 -4.77 9.16 -9.74
C PRO A 127 -4.40 8.39 -8.46
N ILE A 128 -5.26 7.48 -7.98
CA ILE A 128 -4.96 6.69 -6.77
C ILE A 128 -3.88 5.65 -7.06
N SER A 129 -4.00 4.88 -8.15
CA SER A 129 -2.98 3.87 -8.47
C SER A 129 -1.61 4.52 -8.68
N THR A 130 -1.56 5.67 -9.36
CA THR A 130 -0.31 6.44 -9.54
C THR A 130 0.27 6.92 -8.21
N ALA A 131 -0.57 7.44 -7.30
CA ALA A 131 -0.12 7.88 -5.98
C ALA A 131 0.45 6.72 -5.15
N LEU A 132 -0.22 5.56 -5.15
CA LEU A 132 0.22 4.35 -4.43
C LEU A 132 1.51 3.76 -5.03
N LEU A 133 1.66 3.79 -6.36
CA LEU A 133 2.87 3.34 -7.05
C LEU A 133 4.10 4.23 -6.77
N LYS A 134 3.87 5.51 -6.48
CA LYS A 134 4.92 6.51 -6.18
C LYS A 134 5.26 6.61 -4.70
N LEU A 135 4.68 5.79 -3.84
CA LEU A 135 5.02 5.80 -2.42
C LEU A 135 6.52 5.56 -2.22
N PRO A 136 7.20 6.36 -1.40
CA PRO A 136 8.62 6.17 -1.08
C PRO A 136 8.88 4.80 -0.43
N PRO A 137 10.08 4.24 -0.59
CA PRO A 137 10.49 3.02 0.13
C PRO A 137 10.27 3.14 1.63
N GLY A 138 9.80 2.07 2.26
CA GLY A 138 9.46 2.04 3.68
C GLY A 138 8.11 2.66 4.05
N SER A 139 7.35 3.19 3.07
CA SER A 139 6.02 3.73 3.32
C SER A 139 5.01 2.66 3.68
N VAL A 140 4.04 3.05 4.51
CA VAL A 140 2.81 2.29 4.78
C VAL A 140 1.62 3.14 4.35
N GLY A 141 0.97 2.73 3.27
CA GLY A 141 -0.19 3.42 2.69
C GLY A 141 -1.51 2.74 3.07
N LEU A 142 -2.55 3.52 3.29
CA LEU A 142 -3.94 3.06 3.39
C LEU A 142 -4.77 3.74 2.31
N ALA A 143 -5.61 2.99 1.59
CA ALA A 143 -6.52 3.55 0.59
C ALA A 143 -7.95 3.05 0.81
N SER A 144 -8.91 3.98 0.92
CA SER A 144 -10.34 3.68 0.95
C SER A 144 -10.99 3.93 -0.41
N LEU A 145 -11.62 2.91 -0.94
CA LEU A 145 -12.07 2.85 -2.33
C LEU A 145 -13.58 2.56 -2.46
N ASN A 146 -14.09 2.69 -3.68
CA ASN A 146 -15.43 2.28 -4.06
C ASN A 146 -15.38 0.92 -4.78
N SER A 147 -16.47 0.17 -4.73
CA SER A 147 -16.57 -1.14 -5.42
C SER A 147 -16.23 -1.08 -6.91
N GLU A 148 -16.53 0.04 -7.55
CA GLU A 148 -16.34 0.24 -8.99
C GLU A 148 -14.88 0.43 -9.42
N ASN A 149 -14.00 0.73 -8.47
CA ASN A 149 -12.59 1.04 -8.79
C ASN A 149 -11.56 0.11 -8.13
N ILE A 150 -11.95 -0.67 -7.11
CA ILE A 150 -11.03 -1.55 -6.35
C ILE A 150 -10.25 -2.49 -7.27
N PHE A 151 -10.95 -3.30 -8.08
CA PHE A 151 -10.30 -4.32 -8.92
C PHE A 151 -9.33 -3.71 -9.94
N ALA A 152 -9.73 -2.60 -10.56
CA ALA A 152 -8.89 -1.91 -11.54
C ALA A 152 -7.64 -1.30 -10.88
N ILE A 153 -7.78 -0.72 -9.69
CA ILE A 153 -6.63 -0.19 -8.93
C ILE A 153 -5.71 -1.34 -8.51
N MET A 154 -6.24 -2.43 -7.94
CA MET A 154 -5.43 -3.58 -7.53
C MET A 154 -4.68 -4.20 -8.71
N ASN A 155 -5.33 -4.34 -9.87
CA ASN A 155 -4.67 -4.81 -11.08
C ASN A 155 -3.51 -3.89 -11.51
N ARG A 156 -3.70 -2.57 -11.47
CA ARG A 156 -2.62 -1.59 -11.76
C ARG A 156 -1.47 -1.65 -10.76
N LEU A 157 -1.74 -2.09 -9.54
CA LEU A 157 -0.71 -2.30 -8.52
C LEU A 157 0.02 -3.64 -8.69
N GLY A 158 -0.33 -4.41 -9.73
CA GLY A 158 0.30 -5.70 -10.06
C GLY A 158 -0.34 -6.91 -9.39
N VAL A 159 -1.46 -6.76 -8.68
CA VAL A 159 -2.21 -7.91 -8.14
C VAL A 159 -3.01 -8.55 -9.28
N PRO A 160 -2.81 -9.83 -9.58
CA PRO A 160 -3.64 -10.54 -10.55
C PRO A 160 -5.10 -10.52 -10.09
N VAL A 161 -6.01 -10.13 -10.97
CA VAL A 161 -7.45 -10.14 -10.73
C VAL A 161 -8.07 -11.23 -11.58
N ALA A 162 -8.71 -12.20 -10.94
CA ALA A 162 -9.38 -13.28 -11.64
C ALA A 162 -10.55 -12.73 -12.48
N PRO A 163 -10.82 -13.27 -13.68
CA PRO A 163 -12.02 -12.92 -14.41
C PRO A 163 -13.30 -13.20 -13.61
N PRO A 164 -14.36 -12.41 -13.80
CA PRO A 164 -15.62 -12.59 -13.11
C PRO A 164 -16.15 -14.03 -13.22
N GLY A 165 -16.61 -14.60 -12.11
CA GLY A 165 -17.17 -15.95 -12.05
C GLY A 165 -16.16 -17.09 -12.17
N GLN A 166 -14.86 -16.80 -12.19
CA GLN A 166 -13.81 -17.82 -12.14
C GLN A 166 -13.25 -17.99 -10.73
N SER A 167 -12.76 -19.20 -10.43
CA SER A 167 -12.03 -19.47 -9.20
C SER A 167 -10.70 -18.72 -9.17
N CYS A 168 -10.32 -18.27 -7.98
CA CYS A 168 -9.09 -17.53 -7.77
C CYS A 168 -7.89 -18.44 -7.56
N ALA A 169 -6.79 -18.10 -8.19
CA ALA A 169 -5.49 -18.66 -7.86
C ALA A 169 -4.94 -18.05 -6.55
N PRO A 170 -4.11 -18.77 -5.79
CA PRO A 170 -3.38 -18.17 -4.67
C PRO A 170 -2.63 -16.90 -5.10
N GLY A 171 -2.72 -15.83 -4.31
CA GLY A 171 -2.10 -14.54 -4.63
C GLY A 171 -2.85 -13.68 -5.66
N SER A 172 -4.03 -14.11 -6.12
CA SER A 172 -4.92 -13.30 -6.96
C SER A 172 -6.14 -12.81 -6.19
N MET A 173 -6.73 -11.72 -6.68
CA MET A 173 -7.97 -11.15 -6.15
C MET A 173 -9.18 -11.72 -6.90
N CYS A 174 -10.16 -12.21 -6.15
CA CYS A 174 -11.43 -12.69 -6.70
C CYS A 174 -12.37 -11.54 -7.06
N VAL A 175 -13.05 -11.66 -8.19
CA VAL A 175 -14.19 -10.81 -8.52
C VAL A 175 -15.46 -11.58 -8.18
N PRO A 176 -16.17 -11.22 -7.10
CA PRO A 176 -17.28 -12.01 -6.59
C PRO A 176 -18.56 -11.95 -7.44
N CYS A 177 -18.60 -11.06 -8.42
CA CYS A 177 -19.72 -10.86 -9.31
C CYS A 177 -19.36 -11.12 -10.77
N THR A 178 -20.34 -11.12 -11.65
CA THR A 178 -20.18 -11.39 -13.09
C THR A 178 -19.57 -10.23 -13.90
N ASN A 179 -19.30 -9.09 -13.28
CA ASN A 179 -18.61 -7.96 -13.88
C ASN A 179 -17.59 -7.32 -12.93
N ASN A 180 -16.57 -6.68 -13.48
CA ASN A 180 -15.43 -6.14 -12.71
C ASN A 180 -15.77 -4.96 -11.77
N SER A 181 -16.97 -4.40 -11.85
CA SER A 181 -17.41 -3.32 -10.97
C SER A 181 -18.29 -3.82 -9.81
N CYS A 182 -18.61 -5.11 -9.83
CA CYS A 182 -19.54 -5.70 -8.89
C CYS A 182 -18.83 -6.23 -7.65
N TYR A 183 -19.15 -5.66 -6.52
CA TYR A 183 -18.81 -6.20 -5.21
C TYR A 183 -20.10 -6.43 -4.40
N PRO A 184 -20.24 -7.54 -3.66
CA PRO A 184 -21.46 -7.80 -2.89
C PRO A 184 -21.83 -6.61 -2.00
N ARG A 185 -23.11 -6.23 -1.99
CA ARG A 185 -23.58 -5.02 -1.31
C ARG A 185 -23.37 -5.05 0.21
N ASN A 186 -23.31 -6.25 0.77
CA ASN A 186 -23.20 -6.53 2.20
C ASN A 186 -21.77 -6.90 2.64
N GLU A 187 -20.77 -6.85 1.77
CA GLU A 187 -19.38 -7.15 2.11
C GLU A 187 -18.57 -5.87 2.22
N PHE A 188 -18.20 -5.49 3.46
CA PHE A 188 -17.50 -4.26 3.79
C PHE A 188 -16.34 -4.50 4.76
N ASP A 189 -15.96 -5.74 5.00
CA ASP A 189 -15.04 -6.17 6.05
C ASP A 189 -13.67 -6.62 5.52
N GLN A 190 -13.41 -6.47 4.22
CA GLN A 190 -12.15 -6.86 3.63
C GLN A 190 -11.07 -5.77 3.80
N ILE A 191 -9.85 -6.25 4.05
CA ILE A 191 -8.60 -5.51 3.91
C ILE A 191 -7.74 -6.28 2.93
N TRP A 192 -7.40 -5.66 1.81
CA TRP A 192 -6.41 -6.19 0.88
C TRP A 192 -5.06 -5.59 1.21
N HIS A 193 -4.15 -6.42 1.67
CA HIS A 193 -2.81 -6.01 2.04
C HIS A 193 -1.80 -6.55 1.01
N MET A 194 -1.00 -5.66 0.47
CA MET A 194 0.11 -6.00 -0.40
C MET A 194 1.42 -5.40 0.11
N VAL A 195 2.50 -6.10 -0.19
CA VAL A 195 3.87 -5.63 0.01
C VAL A 195 4.55 -5.61 -1.34
N ARG A 196 5.20 -4.52 -1.70
CA ARG A 196 5.88 -4.36 -2.97
C ARG A 196 7.22 -3.65 -2.83
N GLU A 197 8.13 -3.90 -3.76
CA GLU A 197 9.34 -3.11 -3.95
C GLU A 197 9.09 -2.02 -5.01
N SER A 198 9.76 -0.88 -4.82
CA SER A 198 9.74 0.18 -5.83
C SER A 198 10.36 -0.34 -7.14
N GLY A 199 9.69 -0.09 -8.26
CA GLY A 199 10.13 -0.52 -9.59
C GLY A 199 9.76 -1.94 -10.00
N ARG A 200 9.20 -2.78 -9.11
CA ARG A 200 8.66 -4.10 -9.49
C ARG A 200 7.23 -3.98 -9.99
N ALA A 201 6.92 -4.72 -11.06
CA ALA A 201 5.56 -4.79 -11.60
C ALA A 201 4.62 -5.57 -10.68
N GLU A 202 5.10 -6.66 -10.09
CA GLU A 202 4.32 -7.55 -9.24
C GLU A 202 4.62 -7.32 -7.75
N PRO A 203 3.63 -7.46 -6.84
CA PRO A 203 3.87 -7.40 -5.41
C PRO A 203 4.71 -8.60 -4.94
N LEU A 204 5.47 -8.39 -3.85
CA LEU A 204 6.19 -9.48 -3.16
C LEU A 204 5.23 -10.39 -2.41
N ALA A 205 4.13 -9.84 -1.91
CA ALA A 205 3.09 -10.57 -1.19
C ALA A 205 1.74 -9.87 -1.37
N PHE A 206 0.68 -10.65 -1.39
CA PHE A 206 -0.69 -10.18 -1.39
C PHE A 206 -1.53 -11.12 -0.54
N VAL A 207 -2.34 -10.55 0.38
CA VAL A 207 -3.28 -11.29 1.22
C VAL A 207 -4.58 -10.52 1.38
N GLU A 208 -5.69 -11.24 1.46
CA GLU A 208 -6.98 -10.72 1.88
C GLU A 208 -7.21 -11.06 3.35
N LEU A 209 -7.52 -10.06 4.14
CA LEU A 209 -7.84 -10.14 5.55
C LEU A 209 -9.27 -9.66 5.77
N ARG A 210 -9.85 -10.00 6.93
CA ARG A 210 -11.16 -9.50 7.34
C ARG A 210 -11.09 -8.86 8.72
N PHE A 211 -11.96 -7.90 8.98
CA PHE A 211 -12.03 -7.19 10.24
C PHE A 211 -13.47 -7.08 10.76
N GLY A 212 -13.62 -6.96 12.08
CA GLY A 212 -14.92 -6.85 12.72
C GLY A 212 -15.70 -8.18 12.77
N ALA A 213 -17.00 -8.10 12.98
CA ALA A 213 -17.90 -9.25 12.88
C ALA A 213 -18.02 -9.63 11.40
N GLY A 214 -17.23 -10.61 10.98
CA GLY A 214 -17.15 -11.06 9.59
C GLY A 214 -18.50 -11.58 9.09
N TRP A 215 -18.72 -11.40 7.80
CA TRP A 215 -19.78 -12.06 7.06
C TRP A 215 -19.75 -13.58 7.29
N ARG A 216 -20.89 -14.18 7.59
CA ARG A 216 -21.03 -15.64 7.70
C ARG A 216 -21.65 -16.19 6.41
N PRO A 217 -21.22 -17.36 5.92
CA PRO A 217 -21.81 -17.98 4.73
C PRO A 217 -23.33 -18.19 4.80
N SER A 218 -23.90 -18.26 6.02
CA SER A 218 -25.33 -18.33 6.29
C SER A 218 -26.11 -17.04 5.95
N ASP A 219 -25.43 -15.94 5.68
CA ASP A 219 -26.02 -14.62 5.43
C ASP A 219 -26.22 -14.34 3.92
N ARG A 220 -26.05 -15.36 3.07
CA ARG A 220 -26.31 -15.32 1.61
C ARG A 220 -27.76 -15.61 1.29
#